data_746dc77cc1f6a3eed0c1e5c1e5f4b869
#
_entry.id   746dc77cc1f6a3eed0c1e5c1e5f4b869
#
_cell.length_a   1.000
_cell.length_b   1.000
_cell.length_c   1.000
_cell.angle_alpha   90.00
_cell.angle_beta   90.00
_cell.angle_gamma   90.00
#
_symmetry.space_group_name_H-M   'P 1'
#
loop_
_entity.id
_entity.type
_entity.pdbx_description
1 polymer ?
#
loop_
_entity_poly.entity_id
_entity_poly.type
_entity_poly.pdbx_seq_one_letter_code
_entity_poly.pdbx_strand_id
1 'polypeptide(L)'
;MALNNSQYDEIFRSYDAKQLKAQHQLEERTKAAYERSPELKALDASIAEISVASARRLLDGDSSALTELKAELKNLRTRKKALMKELSLPENYFEPVYECPDCKDTGYIDGKPCHCFKQQAIDLIYTQ
;
A
#
# COMPACT_ATOMS: atom_id res chain seq x y z
N MET A 1 -27.44 -14.20 5.79
CA MET A 1 -26.46 -15.28 5.86
C MET A 1 -26.10 -15.57 7.30
N ALA A 2 -26.35 -16.79 7.76
CA ALA A 2 -26.21 -17.11 9.18
C ALA A 2 -24.84 -17.73 9.47
N LEU A 3 -23.84 -16.90 9.71
CA LEU A 3 -22.53 -17.34 10.16
C LEU A 3 -22.47 -17.25 11.69
N ASN A 4 -21.84 -18.24 12.33
CA ASN A 4 -21.53 -18.16 13.75
C ASN A 4 -20.22 -17.38 13.97
N ASN A 5 -19.91 -17.05 15.24
CA ASN A 5 -18.73 -16.26 15.58
C ASN A 5 -17.43 -16.95 15.15
N SER A 6 -17.33 -18.26 15.25
CA SER A 6 -16.17 -19.03 14.83
C SER A 6 -15.91 -18.91 13.33
N GLN A 7 -16.97 -18.91 12.52
CA GLN A 7 -16.88 -18.76 11.08
C GLN A 7 -16.47 -17.33 10.69
N TYR A 8 -17.02 -16.30 11.34
CA TYR A 8 -16.58 -14.93 11.14
C TYR A 8 -15.08 -14.77 11.48
N ASP A 9 -14.66 -15.32 12.61
CA ASP A 9 -13.25 -15.25 13.04
C ASP A 9 -12.31 -15.91 12.02
N GLU A 10 -12.72 -17.03 11.44
CA GLU A 10 -11.95 -17.72 10.40
C GLU A 10 -11.79 -16.85 9.16
N ILE A 11 -12.85 -16.20 8.71
CA ILE A 11 -12.83 -15.30 7.56
C ILE A 11 -11.92 -14.10 7.83
N PHE A 12 -12.06 -13.46 9.00
CA PHE A 12 -11.23 -12.30 9.35
C PHE A 12 -9.77 -12.65 9.47
N ARG A 13 -9.44 -13.81 10.04
CA ARG A 13 -8.05 -14.30 10.09
C ARG A 13 -7.48 -14.54 8.69
N SER A 14 -8.30 -15.02 7.77
CA SER A 14 -7.92 -15.18 6.36
C SER A 14 -7.54 -13.83 5.74
N TYR A 15 -8.33 -12.77 5.97
CA TYR A 15 -8.02 -11.44 5.47
C TYR A 15 -6.77 -10.86 6.11
N ASP A 16 -6.59 -11.01 7.41
CA ASP A 16 -5.38 -10.56 8.10
C ASP A 16 -4.13 -11.23 7.52
N ALA A 17 -4.20 -12.53 7.25
CA ALA A 17 -3.10 -13.27 6.65
C ALA A 17 -2.79 -12.77 5.22
N LYS A 18 -3.82 -12.47 4.43
CA LYS A 18 -3.66 -11.94 3.07
C LYS A 18 -2.99 -10.56 3.07
N GLN A 19 -3.40 -9.68 3.98
CA GLN A 19 -2.81 -8.35 4.11
C GLN A 19 -1.35 -8.42 4.56
N LEU A 20 -1.05 -9.29 5.51
CA LEU A 20 0.31 -9.50 5.98
C LEU A 20 1.21 -10.04 4.86
N LYS A 21 0.70 -10.98 4.07
CA LYS A 21 1.42 -11.52 2.91
C LYS A 21 1.70 -10.44 1.86
N ALA A 22 0.70 -9.61 1.55
CA ALA A 22 0.85 -8.51 0.59
C ALA A 22 1.90 -7.51 1.06
N GLN A 23 1.90 -7.15 2.34
CA GLN A 23 2.88 -6.26 2.93
C GLN A 23 4.29 -6.85 2.89
N HIS A 24 4.43 -8.12 3.25
CA HIS A 24 5.72 -8.81 3.24
C HIS A 24 6.30 -8.88 1.82
N GLN A 25 5.49 -9.20 0.83
CA GLN A 25 5.92 -9.23 -0.57
C GLN A 25 6.35 -7.84 -1.05
N LEU A 26 5.64 -6.79 -0.64
CA LEU A 26 6.02 -5.42 -0.96
C LEU A 26 7.37 -5.04 -0.35
N GLU A 27 7.59 -5.39 0.91
CA GLU A 27 8.87 -5.13 1.60
C GLU A 27 10.02 -5.83 0.90
N GLU A 28 9.84 -7.08 0.47
CA GLU A 28 10.87 -7.82 -0.26
C GLU A 28 11.17 -7.21 -1.62
N ARG A 29 10.14 -6.80 -2.37
CA ARG A 29 10.34 -6.11 -3.65
C ARG A 29 11.08 -4.79 -3.47
N THR A 30 10.72 -4.03 -2.46
CA THR A 30 11.36 -2.76 -2.13
C THR A 30 12.84 -2.96 -1.80
N LYS A 31 13.14 -3.94 -0.97
CA LYS A 31 14.51 -4.30 -0.61
C LYS A 31 15.33 -4.67 -1.85
N ALA A 32 14.78 -5.51 -2.71
CA ALA A 32 15.46 -5.93 -3.94
C ALA A 32 15.74 -4.75 -4.87
N ALA A 33 14.78 -3.82 -5.01
CA ALA A 33 14.96 -2.62 -5.83
C ALA A 33 16.05 -1.70 -5.27
N TYR A 34 16.09 -1.53 -3.95
CA TYR A 34 17.10 -0.70 -3.30
C TYR A 34 18.51 -1.30 -3.38
N GLU A 35 18.62 -2.62 -3.37
CA GLU A 35 19.90 -3.30 -3.59
C GLU A 35 20.41 -3.11 -5.02
N ARG A 36 19.49 -3.08 -6.00
CA ARG A 36 19.82 -2.81 -7.40
C ARG A 36 20.17 -1.34 -7.64
N SER A 37 19.55 -0.42 -6.92
CA SER A 37 19.70 1.02 -7.12
C SER A 37 19.75 1.77 -5.78
N PRO A 38 20.95 2.02 -5.25
CA PRO A 38 21.09 2.89 -4.07
C PRO A 38 20.52 4.30 -4.29
N GLU A 39 20.55 4.81 -5.53
CA GLU A 39 19.95 6.10 -5.88
C GLU A 39 18.43 6.09 -5.62
N LEU A 40 17.75 5.00 -5.94
CA LEU A 40 16.31 4.85 -5.68
C LEU A 40 16.00 4.93 -4.19
N LYS A 41 16.81 4.25 -3.37
CA LYS A 41 16.69 4.31 -1.92
C LYS A 41 16.89 5.74 -1.40
N ALA A 42 17.90 6.44 -1.91
CA ALA A 42 18.19 7.82 -1.53
C ALA A 42 17.07 8.77 -1.94
N LEU A 43 16.46 8.58 -3.12
CA LEU A 43 15.31 9.38 -3.56
C LEU A 43 14.11 9.20 -2.64
N ASP A 44 13.78 7.97 -2.27
CA ASP A 44 12.67 7.69 -1.36
C ASP A 44 12.91 8.27 0.03
N ALA A 45 14.14 8.19 0.53
CA ALA A 45 14.52 8.81 1.79
C ALA A 45 14.38 10.34 1.74
N SER A 46 14.78 10.97 0.64
CA SER A 46 14.64 12.41 0.45
C SER A 46 13.18 12.85 0.40
N ILE A 47 12.33 12.08 -0.29
CA ILE A 47 10.89 12.34 -0.34
C ILE A 47 10.29 12.31 1.07
N ALA A 48 10.64 11.31 1.87
CA ALA A 48 10.15 11.18 3.24
C ALA A 48 10.63 12.32 4.14
N GLU A 49 11.90 12.68 4.07
CA GLU A 49 12.48 13.78 4.85
C GLU A 49 11.84 15.13 4.54
N ILE A 50 11.68 15.44 3.25
CA ILE A 50 11.06 16.68 2.80
C ILE A 50 9.62 16.75 3.25
N SER A 51 8.87 15.65 3.17
CA SER A 51 7.49 15.58 3.61
C SER A 51 7.34 15.85 5.10
N VAL A 52 8.21 15.28 5.92
CA VAL A 52 8.21 15.50 7.38
C VAL A 52 8.60 16.94 7.72
N ALA A 53 9.65 17.45 7.11
CA ALA A 53 10.10 18.84 7.35
C ALA A 53 9.04 19.86 6.96
N SER A 54 8.37 19.64 5.84
CA SER A 54 7.28 20.51 5.36
C SER A 54 6.05 20.46 6.26
N ALA A 55 5.71 19.28 6.78
CA ALA A 55 4.63 19.13 7.74
C ALA A 55 4.89 19.94 9.02
N ARG A 56 6.12 19.92 9.51
CA ARG A 56 6.53 20.73 10.68
C ARG A 56 6.40 22.22 10.40
N ARG A 57 6.85 22.68 9.23
CA ARG A 57 6.74 24.09 8.83
C ARG A 57 5.28 24.53 8.72
N LEU A 58 4.40 23.70 8.19
CA LEU A 58 2.95 23.96 8.12
C LEU A 58 2.34 24.10 9.51
N LEU A 59 2.73 23.22 10.45
CA LEU A 59 2.28 23.30 11.84
C LEU A 59 2.77 24.56 12.54
N ASP A 60 3.92 25.09 12.16
CA ASP A 60 4.48 26.32 12.68
C ASP A 60 3.91 27.59 12.01
N GLY A 61 2.97 27.42 11.10
CA GLY A 61 2.27 28.52 10.44
C GLY A 61 2.89 29.03 9.16
N ASP A 62 3.89 28.33 8.60
CA ASP A 62 4.51 28.70 7.33
C ASP A 62 3.68 28.23 6.14
N SER A 63 2.86 29.13 5.59
CA SER A 63 1.97 28.82 4.48
C SER A 63 2.67 28.58 3.15
N SER A 64 3.92 29.03 3.00
CA SER A 64 4.71 28.79 1.79
C SER A 64 5.24 27.36 1.67
N ALA A 65 5.26 26.61 2.78
CA ALA A 65 5.77 25.26 2.84
C ALA A 65 5.05 24.30 1.88
N LEU A 66 3.73 24.48 1.71
CA LEU A 66 2.94 23.62 0.84
C LEU A 66 3.34 23.77 -0.64
N THR A 67 3.56 25.02 -1.08
CA THR A 67 3.96 25.31 -2.47
C THR A 67 5.37 24.76 -2.74
N GLU A 68 6.31 24.99 -1.82
CA GLU A 68 7.68 24.47 -1.92
C GLU A 68 7.68 22.94 -1.91
N LEU A 69 6.90 22.32 -1.04
CA LEU A 69 6.74 20.86 -0.96
C LEU A 69 6.29 20.27 -2.29
N LYS A 70 5.25 20.85 -2.90
CA LYS A 70 4.73 20.37 -4.18
C LYS A 70 5.76 20.42 -5.28
N ALA A 71 6.54 21.51 -5.36
CA ALA A 71 7.58 21.68 -6.36
C ALA A 71 8.71 20.66 -6.17
N GLU A 72 9.20 20.49 -4.95
CA GLU A 72 10.28 19.56 -4.63
C GLU A 72 9.85 18.11 -4.85
N LEU A 73 8.65 17.74 -4.41
CA LEU A 73 8.12 16.39 -4.61
C LEU A 73 7.92 16.07 -6.08
N LYS A 74 7.48 17.04 -6.88
CA LYS A 74 7.33 16.86 -8.33
C LYS A 74 8.67 16.51 -8.97
N ASN A 75 9.72 17.23 -8.63
CA ASN A 75 11.06 16.99 -9.16
C ASN A 75 11.59 15.61 -8.76
N LEU A 76 11.46 15.25 -7.48
CA LEU A 76 11.92 13.97 -6.97
C LEU A 76 11.14 12.81 -7.57
N ARG A 77 9.82 12.93 -7.68
CA ARG A 77 8.97 11.91 -8.29
C ARG A 77 9.23 11.71 -9.77
N THR A 78 9.53 12.81 -10.49
CA THR A 78 9.91 12.75 -11.89
C THR A 78 11.23 11.98 -12.06
N ARG A 79 12.22 12.25 -11.22
CA ARG A 79 13.49 11.51 -11.22
C ARG A 79 13.28 10.04 -10.86
N LYS A 80 12.47 9.75 -9.85
CA LYS A 80 12.12 8.39 -9.45
C LYS A 80 11.47 7.62 -10.61
N LYS A 81 10.51 8.24 -11.29
CA LYS A 81 9.83 7.65 -12.44
C LYS A 81 10.81 7.30 -13.57
N ALA A 82 11.71 8.22 -13.90
CA ALA A 82 12.73 7.99 -14.90
C ALA A 82 13.67 6.84 -14.52
N LEU A 83 14.08 6.80 -13.24
CA LEU A 83 14.94 5.75 -12.73
C LEU A 83 14.24 4.39 -12.73
N MET A 84 12.98 4.33 -12.37
CA MET A 84 12.19 3.10 -12.43
C MET A 84 12.10 2.57 -13.87
N LYS A 85 11.94 3.44 -14.85
CA LYS A 85 11.99 3.06 -16.28
C LYS A 85 13.34 2.47 -16.67
N GLU A 86 14.43 3.10 -16.26
CA GLU A 86 15.80 2.60 -16.50
C GLU A 86 16.00 1.20 -15.92
N LEU A 87 15.38 0.93 -14.76
CA LEU A 87 15.46 -0.36 -14.08
C LEU A 87 14.44 -1.38 -14.57
N SER A 88 13.60 -1.01 -15.54
CA SER A 88 12.51 -1.83 -16.07
C SER A 88 11.49 -2.24 -15.00
N LEU A 89 11.23 -1.37 -14.03
CA LEU A 89 10.23 -1.58 -13.01
C LEU A 89 8.88 -1.00 -13.45
N PRO A 90 7.77 -1.74 -13.30
CA PRO A 90 6.44 -1.22 -13.63
C PRO A 90 6.03 -0.09 -12.67
N GLU A 91 5.10 0.77 -13.10
CA GLU A 91 4.64 1.91 -12.30
C GLU A 91 4.08 1.49 -10.93
N ASN A 92 3.44 0.33 -10.85
CA ASN A 92 2.84 -0.19 -9.63
C ASN A 92 3.77 -1.09 -8.80
N TYR A 93 5.08 -1.07 -9.07
CA TYR A 93 6.04 -1.94 -8.40
C TYR A 93 6.05 -1.78 -6.88
N PHE A 94 5.87 -0.56 -6.39
CA PHE A 94 5.85 -0.25 -4.96
C PHE A 94 4.45 -0.21 -4.35
N GLU A 95 3.46 -0.72 -5.06
CA GLU A 95 2.10 -0.87 -4.54
C GLU A 95 1.88 -2.29 -4.05
N PRO A 96 1.13 -2.49 -2.96
CA PRO A 96 0.80 -3.84 -2.51
C PRO A 96 -0.10 -4.55 -3.54
N VAL A 97 0.10 -5.87 -3.67
CA VAL A 97 -0.73 -6.72 -4.54
C VAL A 97 -1.72 -7.46 -3.66
N TYR A 98 -2.99 -7.14 -3.79
CA TYR A 98 -4.06 -7.77 -3.03
C TYR A 98 -4.67 -8.94 -3.82
N GLU A 99 -5.13 -9.97 -3.11
CA GLU A 99 -5.86 -11.09 -3.73
C GLU A 99 -7.22 -10.64 -4.25
N CYS A 100 -7.90 -9.76 -3.49
CA CYS A 100 -9.11 -9.09 -3.97
C CYS A 100 -8.86 -7.59 -4.12
N PRO A 101 -8.63 -7.08 -5.33
CA PRO A 101 -8.36 -5.66 -5.53
C PRO A 101 -9.57 -4.77 -5.24
N ASP A 102 -10.79 -5.30 -5.26
CA ASP A 102 -12.01 -4.52 -5.03
C ASP A 102 -12.13 -4.05 -3.59
N CYS A 103 -11.87 -4.93 -2.62
CA CYS A 103 -11.90 -4.59 -1.20
C CYS A 103 -10.52 -4.40 -0.58
N LYS A 104 -9.45 -4.65 -1.33
CA LYS A 104 -8.06 -4.60 -0.85
C LYS A 104 -7.83 -5.52 0.35
N ASP A 105 -8.39 -6.73 0.27
CA ASP A 105 -8.32 -7.77 1.29
C ASP A 105 -8.84 -7.33 2.66
N THR A 106 -9.82 -6.42 2.69
CA THR A 106 -10.54 -6.04 3.91
C THR A 106 -11.82 -6.81 4.12
N GLY A 107 -12.39 -7.33 3.04
CA GLY A 107 -13.68 -8.03 3.04
C GLY A 107 -14.90 -7.11 2.92
N TYR A 108 -14.70 -5.80 2.94
CA TYR A 108 -15.79 -4.82 2.92
C TYR A 108 -15.49 -3.67 1.96
N ILE A 109 -16.56 -3.20 1.32
CA ILE A 109 -16.54 -1.99 0.47
C ILE A 109 -17.67 -1.08 0.96
N ASP A 110 -17.32 0.13 1.42
CA ASP A 110 -18.29 1.11 1.92
C ASP A 110 -19.23 0.55 3.01
N GLY A 111 -18.67 -0.25 3.92
CA GLY A 111 -19.41 -0.87 5.01
C GLY A 111 -20.24 -2.08 4.64
N LYS A 112 -20.19 -2.53 3.39
CA LYS A 112 -20.92 -3.70 2.89
C LYS A 112 -19.96 -4.84 2.57
N PRO A 113 -20.35 -6.11 2.80
CA PRO A 113 -19.51 -7.24 2.45
C PRO A 113 -19.13 -7.25 0.97
N CYS A 114 -17.85 -7.46 0.68
CA CYS A 114 -17.36 -7.64 -0.68
C CYS A 114 -17.80 -9.01 -1.24
N HIS A 115 -17.81 -9.13 -2.57
CA HIS A 115 -18.12 -10.42 -3.23
C HIS A 115 -17.23 -11.56 -2.75
N CYS A 116 -15.94 -11.29 -2.45
CA CYS A 116 -15.02 -12.30 -1.94
C CYS A 116 -15.39 -12.76 -0.53
N PHE A 117 -15.89 -11.86 0.33
CA PHE A 117 -16.40 -12.22 1.65
C PHE A 117 -17.61 -13.15 1.53
N LYS A 118 -18.54 -12.79 0.67
CA LYS A 118 -19.74 -13.61 0.42
C LYS A 118 -19.37 -15.00 -0.08
N GLN A 119 -18.38 -15.09 -0.97
CA GLN A 119 -17.89 -16.36 -1.48
C GLN A 119 -17.25 -17.21 -0.39
N GLN A 120 -16.42 -16.63 0.45
CA GLN A 120 -15.82 -17.34 1.60
C GLN A 120 -16.89 -17.83 2.58
N ALA A 121 -17.91 -17.01 2.83
CA ALA A 121 -19.04 -17.38 3.69
C ALA A 121 -19.80 -18.59 3.12
N ILE A 122 -20.07 -18.58 1.83
CA ILE A 122 -20.75 -19.70 1.13
C ILE A 122 -19.88 -20.96 1.24
N ASP A 123 -18.59 -20.86 0.97
CA ASP A 123 -17.67 -22.00 1.03
C ASP A 123 -17.64 -22.62 2.43
N LEU A 124 -17.60 -21.81 3.48
CA LEU A 124 -17.64 -22.30 4.86
C LEU A 124 -18.94 -23.00 5.21
N ILE A 125 -20.08 -22.47 4.76
CA ILE A 125 -21.40 -23.06 5.01
C ILE A 125 -21.52 -24.42 4.32
N TYR A 126 -21.02 -24.55 3.09
CA TYR A 126 -21.16 -25.77 2.32
C TYR A 126 -20.10 -26.83 2.59
N THR A 127 -18.98 -26.48 3.20
CA THR A 127 -17.88 -27.42 3.48
C THR A 127 -17.85 -27.93 4.91
N GLN A 128 -18.70 -27.40 5.78
CA GLN A 128 -18.80 -27.82 7.19
C GLN A 128 -20.01 -28.78 7.44
#